data_4bb507109b9fd63d1bfbd15213d3e50a
#
_entry.id   4bb507109b9fd63d1bfbd15213d3e50a
#
_cell.length_a   1.000
_cell.length_b   1.000
_cell.length_c   1.000
_cell.angle_alpha   90.00
_cell.angle_beta   90.00
_cell.angle_gamma   90.00
#
_symmetry.space_group_name_H-M   'P 1'
#
loop_
_entity.id
_entity.type
_entity.pdbx_description
1 polymer ?
#
loop_
_entity_poly.entity_id
_entity_poly.type
_entity_poly.pdbx_seq_one_letter_code
_entity_poly.pdbx_strand_id
1 'polypeptide(L)'
;NDDGYYKVDGKPLGEKNPKWLQDDYVKFIRFAQCKIEQASEGVLGFITNHSYLDNPTFRGMRRSLMNSFDEIYILDLHGNSLKKEKCPDGSKDENVFDIRQGVAIAFFIKKHPLTSLRVTGEKQECHVFYSELWGLREAQKYPELRKNDITTTQWQPLSPTSEFYLFVPRDEKLFEVYV
;
A
#
# COMPACT_ATOMS: atom_id res chain seq x y z
N ASN A 1 -10.66 1.93 21.66
CA ASN A 1 -11.32 0.86 20.91
C ASN A 1 -10.74 0.80 19.51
N ASP A 2 -9.80 -0.10 19.36
CA ASP A 2 -9.18 -0.32 18.07
C ASP A 2 -10.00 -1.35 17.28
N ASP A 3 -10.88 -0.87 16.43
CA ASP A 3 -11.66 -1.73 15.53
C ASP A 3 -10.81 -2.31 14.38
N GLY A 4 -9.50 -2.05 14.42
CA GLY A 4 -8.55 -2.55 13.43
C GLY A 4 -8.90 -2.15 12.01
N TYR A 5 -8.83 -3.13 11.09
CA TYR A 5 -9.09 -2.92 9.66
C TYR A 5 -10.53 -3.25 9.22
N TYR A 6 -11.41 -3.56 10.18
CA TYR A 6 -12.79 -3.98 9.91
C TYR A 6 -13.78 -2.82 9.79
N LYS A 7 -13.29 -1.58 9.89
CA LYS A 7 -14.08 -0.36 9.71
C LYS A 7 -13.40 0.58 8.71
N VAL A 8 -14.19 1.41 8.08
CA VAL A 8 -13.76 2.53 7.24
C VAL A 8 -14.62 3.75 7.58
N ASP A 9 -13.98 4.88 7.89
CA ASP A 9 -14.63 6.13 8.28
C ASP A 9 -15.73 5.95 9.36
N GLY A 10 -15.41 5.12 10.36
CA GLY A 10 -16.31 4.84 11.50
C GLY A 10 -17.43 3.83 11.22
N LYS A 11 -17.56 3.34 9.99
CA LYS A 11 -18.59 2.36 9.60
C LYS A 11 -17.98 0.98 9.40
N PRO A 12 -18.70 -0.11 9.78
CA PRO A 12 -18.27 -1.47 9.44
C PRO A 12 -18.09 -1.64 7.94
N LEU A 13 -17.12 -2.48 7.53
CA LEU A 13 -16.87 -2.77 6.10
C LEU A 13 -18.08 -3.34 5.36
N GLY A 14 -19.03 -3.98 6.06
CA GLY A 14 -20.17 -4.64 5.41
C GLY A 14 -19.81 -5.94 4.67
N GLU A 15 -18.55 -6.38 4.75
CA GLU A 15 -18.12 -7.63 4.12
C GLU A 15 -18.69 -8.85 4.85
N LYS A 16 -19.33 -9.76 4.10
CA LYS A 16 -19.86 -10.99 4.68
C LYS A 16 -18.78 -11.96 5.18
N ASN A 17 -17.62 -11.96 4.54
CA ASN A 17 -16.50 -12.84 4.90
C ASN A 17 -15.15 -12.16 4.61
N PRO A 18 -14.69 -11.29 5.51
CA PRO A 18 -13.43 -10.56 5.33
C PRO A 18 -12.21 -11.41 5.67
N LYS A 19 -12.17 -12.68 5.27
CA LYS A 19 -11.10 -13.63 5.62
C LYS A 19 -9.70 -13.16 5.21
N TRP A 20 -9.58 -12.37 4.15
CA TRP A 20 -8.32 -11.82 3.68
C TRP A 20 -7.65 -10.88 4.69
N LEU A 21 -8.44 -10.21 5.56
CA LEU A 21 -7.91 -9.40 6.66
C LEU A 21 -7.26 -10.23 7.78
N GLN A 22 -7.41 -11.55 7.73
CA GLN A 22 -6.81 -12.48 8.71
C GLN A 22 -5.50 -13.10 8.20
N ASP A 23 -5.05 -12.76 7.01
CA ASP A 23 -3.76 -13.19 6.49
C ASP A 23 -2.62 -12.68 7.40
N ASP A 24 -1.58 -13.49 7.54
CA ASP A 24 -0.51 -13.19 8.49
C ASP A 24 0.24 -11.90 8.17
N TYR A 25 0.47 -11.59 6.89
CA TYR A 25 1.11 -10.32 6.52
C TYR A 25 0.28 -9.10 6.97
N VAL A 26 -1.05 -9.19 6.96
CA VAL A 26 -1.96 -8.13 7.43
C VAL A 26 -1.80 -7.93 8.94
N LYS A 27 -1.72 -9.04 9.69
CA LYS A 27 -1.49 -9.02 11.14
C LYS A 27 -0.13 -8.41 11.48
N PHE A 28 0.94 -8.75 10.71
CA PHE A 28 2.26 -8.17 10.90
C PHE A 28 2.29 -6.67 10.63
N ILE A 29 1.64 -6.21 9.56
CA ILE A 29 1.49 -4.76 9.28
C ILE A 29 0.73 -4.09 10.43
N ARG A 30 -0.38 -4.68 10.91
CA ARG A 30 -1.15 -4.13 12.02
C ARG A 30 -0.36 -4.08 13.32
N PHE A 31 0.42 -5.12 13.62
CA PHE A 31 1.29 -5.14 14.80
C PHE A 31 2.32 -4.01 14.75
N ALA A 32 3.00 -3.85 13.61
CA ALA A 32 3.99 -2.80 13.41
C ALA A 32 3.36 -1.41 13.47
N GLN A 33 2.19 -1.21 12.84
CA GLN A 33 1.41 0.02 12.92
C GLN A 33 1.14 0.39 14.38
N CYS A 34 0.61 -0.54 15.20
CA CYS A 34 0.34 -0.30 16.62
C CYS A 34 1.61 0.11 17.40
N LYS A 35 2.76 -0.49 17.08
CA LYS A 35 4.04 -0.12 17.72
C LYS A 35 4.48 1.30 17.36
N ILE A 36 4.33 1.68 16.09
CA ILE A 36 4.68 3.02 15.61
C ILE A 36 3.66 4.06 16.10
N GLU A 37 2.38 3.70 16.24
CA GLU A 37 1.36 4.59 16.84
C GLU A 37 1.72 4.97 18.29
N GLN A 38 2.32 4.05 19.05
CA GLN A 38 2.78 4.29 20.42
C GLN A 38 4.07 5.11 20.48
N ALA A 39 4.85 5.14 19.40
CA ALA A 39 6.05 5.94 19.27
C ALA A 39 5.71 7.34 18.72
N SER A 40 6.59 8.31 18.98
CA SER A 40 6.44 9.68 18.43
C SER A 40 6.74 9.73 16.93
N GLU A 41 7.62 8.85 16.46
CA GLU A 41 8.06 8.72 15.06
C GLU A 41 8.44 7.28 14.75
N GLY A 42 8.53 6.93 13.48
CA GLY A 42 8.96 5.59 13.08
C GLY A 42 8.82 5.33 11.59
N VAL A 43 9.49 4.28 11.15
CA VAL A 43 9.43 3.77 9.78
C VAL A 43 9.15 2.27 9.83
N LEU A 44 8.17 1.83 9.05
CA LEU A 44 7.96 0.42 8.73
C LEU A 44 8.33 0.21 7.26
N GLY A 45 9.35 -0.61 6.99
CA GLY A 45 9.65 -1.13 5.65
C GLY A 45 9.28 -2.61 5.58
N PHE A 46 8.47 -2.98 4.60
CA PHE A 46 7.98 -4.35 4.50
C PHE A 46 7.75 -4.78 3.06
N ILE A 47 8.13 -6.01 2.72
CA ILE A 47 7.78 -6.64 1.45
C ILE A 47 6.72 -7.71 1.70
N THR A 48 5.60 -7.62 0.99
CA THR A 48 4.42 -8.47 1.23
C THR A 48 3.65 -8.76 -0.04
N ASN A 49 2.64 -9.63 0.07
CA ASN A 49 1.58 -9.75 -0.92
C ASN A 49 0.95 -8.38 -1.21
N HIS A 50 0.80 -8.05 -2.49
CA HIS A 50 0.30 -6.75 -2.94
C HIS A 50 -1.24 -6.63 -2.96
N SER A 51 -2.00 -7.65 -2.57
CA SER A 51 -3.46 -7.64 -2.70
C SER A 51 -4.14 -6.51 -1.91
N TYR A 52 -3.49 -6.00 -0.86
CA TYR A 52 -4.05 -4.88 -0.09
C TYR A 52 -4.01 -3.54 -0.83
N LEU A 53 -3.30 -3.44 -1.95
CA LEU A 53 -3.17 -2.19 -2.69
C LEU A 53 -4.47 -1.78 -3.41
N ASP A 54 -5.20 -2.76 -3.99
CA ASP A 54 -6.35 -2.51 -4.85
C ASP A 54 -7.63 -3.26 -4.47
N ASN A 55 -7.54 -4.36 -3.72
CA ASN A 55 -8.72 -5.17 -3.40
C ASN A 55 -9.66 -4.41 -2.43
N PRO A 56 -10.97 -4.31 -2.73
CA PRO A 56 -11.95 -3.58 -1.92
C PRO A 56 -12.04 -4.01 -0.46
N THR A 57 -11.82 -5.28 -0.14
CA THR A 57 -11.85 -5.80 1.24
C THR A 57 -10.85 -5.08 2.15
N PHE A 58 -9.74 -4.58 1.60
CA PHE A 58 -8.70 -3.89 2.38
C PHE A 58 -8.89 -2.36 2.49
N ARG A 59 -10.02 -1.79 2.07
CA ARG A 59 -10.26 -0.33 2.16
C ARG A 59 -10.13 0.21 3.59
N GLY A 60 -10.60 -0.55 4.59
CA GLY A 60 -10.43 -0.19 6.00
C GLY A 60 -8.97 -0.22 6.45
N MET A 61 -8.19 -1.20 5.98
CA MET A 61 -6.75 -1.26 6.21
C MET A 61 -6.04 -0.05 5.61
N ARG A 62 -6.27 0.27 4.33
CA ARG A 62 -5.66 1.42 3.67
C ARG A 62 -6.02 2.73 4.36
N ARG A 63 -7.30 2.93 4.71
CA ARG A 63 -7.73 4.10 5.47
C ARG A 63 -7.07 4.19 6.83
N SER A 64 -6.96 3.08 7.56
CA SER A 64 -6.28 3.03 8.86
C SER A 64 -4.79 3.41 8.74
N LEU A 65 -4.09 2.88 7.72
CA LEU A 65 -2.70 3.20 7.45
C LEU A 65 -2.50 4.69 7.15
N MET A 66 -3.33 5.27 6.28
CA MET A 66 -3.32 6.73 5.99
C MET A 66 -3.63 7.58 7.22
N ASN A 67 -4.35 7.04 8.20
CA ASN A 67 -4.62 7.73 9.45
C ASN A 67 -3.43 7.73 10.42
N SER A 68 -2.54 6.76 10.32
CA SER A 68 -1.42 6.54 11.25
C SER A 68 -0.10 7.09 10.75
N PHE A 69 0.08 7.17 9.43
CA PHE A 69 1.34 7.56 8.81
C PHE A 69 1.22 8.87 8.05
N ASP A 70 2.30 9.61 7.97
CA ASP A 70 2.38 10.89 7.26
C ASP A 70 2.74 10.70 5.79
N GLU A 71 3.56 9.68 5.49
CA GLU A 71 3.94 9.30 4.13
C GLU A 71 3.89 7.78 3.95
N ILE A 72 3.41 7.36 2.78
CA ILE A 72 3.36 5.96 2.36
C ILE A 72 3.97 5.86 0.97
N TYR A 73 4.99 5.03 0.81
CA TYR A 73 5.63 4.74 -0.47
C TYR A 73 5.37 3.29 -0.83
N ILE A 74 4.83 3.05 -2.02
CA ILE A 74 4.50 1.72 -2.53
C ILE A 74 5.27 1.49 -3.83
N LEU A 75 6.14 0.48 -3.84
CA LEU A 75 6.75 -0.05 -5.04
C LEU A 75 6.12 -1.40 -5.37
N ASP A 76 5.21 -1.42 -6.34
CA ASP A 76 4.57 -2.66 -6.79
C ASP A 76 5.53 -3.43 -7.70
N LEU A 77 5.88 -4.63 -7.28
CA LEU A 77 6.79 -5.51 -8.02
C LEU A 77 6.03 -6.53 -8.88
N HIS A 78 4.70 -6.50 -8.87
CA HIS A 78 3.86 -7.37 -9.67
C HIS A 78 4.20 -8.87 -9.56
N GLY A 79 4.24 -9.60 -10.65
CA GLY A 79 4.58 -11.02 -10.69
C GLY A 79 3.44 -11.94 -10.28
N ASN A 80 2.19 -11.50 -10.37
CA ASN A 80 1.02 -12.28 -9.97
C ASN A 80 0.61 -13.29 -11.05
N SER A 81 1.15 -14.50 -10.95
CA SER A 81 0.83 -15.57 -11.90
C SER A 81 -0.61 -16.08 -11.77
N LEU A 82 -1.28 -15.87 -10.64
CA LEU A 82 -2.71 -16.20 -10.46
C LEU A 82 -3.61 -15.30 -11.30
N LYS A 83 -3.25 -14.02 -11.41
CA LYS A 83 -3.93 -13.02 -12.27
C LYS A 83 -3.42 -13.08 -13.72
N LYS A 84 -2.41 -13.91 -14.02
CA LYS A 84 -1.74 -13.98 -15.33
C LYS A 84 -1.21 -12.61 -15.77
N GLU A 85 -0.64 -11.87 -14.83
CA GLU A 85 -0.05 -10.55 -15.10
C GLU A 85 1.01 -10.63 -16.19
N LYS A 86 1.07 -9.56 -16.98
CA LYS A 86 2.06 -9.32 -18.02
C LYS A 86 2.50 -7.88 -17.95
N CYS A 87 3.70 -7.59 -18.45
CA CYS A 87 4.15 -6.23 -18.62
C CYS A 87 3.18 -5.42 -19.50
N PRO A 88 3.15 -4.09 -19.41
CA PRO A 88 2.29 -3.23 -20.23
C PRO A 88 2.45 -3.43 -21.74
N ASP A 89 3.63 -3.85 -22.20
CA ASP A 89 3.94 -4.19 -23.60
C ASP A 89 3.51 -5.61 -24.02
N GLY A 90 2.90 -6.37 -23.08
CA GLY A 90 2.47 -7.75 -23.28
C GLY A 90 3.56 -8.81 -23.07
N SER A 91 4.80 -8.42 -22.77
CA SER A 91 5.90 -9.33 -22.46
C SER A 91 5.69 -10.05 -21.11
N LYS A 92 6.54 -11.03 -20.85
CA LYS A 92 6.48 -11.82 -19.61
C LYS A 92 6.88 -10.97 -18.41
N ASP A 93 6.07 -11.04 -17.35
CA ASP A 93 6.43 -10.56 -16.03
C ASP A 93 6.75 -11.73 -15.09
N GLU A 94 7.74 -11.58 -14.22
CA GLU A 94 8.16 -12.60 -13.26
C GLU A 94 8.09 -12.07 -11.85
N ASN A 95 7.65 -12.94 -10.92
CA ASN A 95 7.72 -12.62 -9.49
C ASN A 95 9.18 -12.58 -9.03
N VAL A 96 9.50 -11.68 -8.10
CA VAL A 96 10.84 -11.62 -7.48
C VAL A 96 11.10 -12.78 -6.52
N PHE A 97 10.06 -13.53 -6.15
CA PHE A 97 10.14 -14.76 -5.35
C PHE A 97 9.51 -15.94 -6.09
N ASP A 98 9.76 -17.15 -5.60
CA ASP A 98 9.16 -18.39 -6.14
C ASP A 98 7.75 -18.62 -5.56
N ILE A 99 6.89 -17.59 -5.66
CA ILE A 99 5.49 -17.61 -5.23
C ILE A 99 4.57 -17.15 -6.37
N ARG A 100 3.28 -17.39 -6.21
CA ARG A 100 2.28 -17.09 -7.24
C ARG A 100 1.57 -15.74 -7.05
N GLN A 101 1.55 -15.23 -5.82
CA GLN A 101 0.97 -13.93 -5.47
C GLN A 101 1.95 -12.83 -5.85
N GLY A 102 1.46 -11.76 -6.44
CA GLY A 102 2.26 -10.56 -6.67
C GLY A 102 2.67 -9.92 -5.35
N VAL A 103 3.78 -9.20 -5.36
CA VAL A 103 4.36 -8.59 -4.17
C VAL A 103 4.62 -7.10 -4.36
N ALA A 104 4.64 -6.37 -3.25
CA ALA A 104 5.04 -4.97 -3.21
C ALA A 104 5.97 -4.72 -2.03
N ILE A 105 6.88 -3.76 -2.20
CA ILE A 105 7.62 -3.14 -1.10
C ILE A 105 6.84 -1.91 -0.67
N ALA A 106 6.64 -1.76 0.65
CA ALA A 106 6.01 -0.57 1.20
C ALA A 106 6.86 0.04 2.30
N PHE A 107 6.93 1.36 2.32
CA PHE A 107 7.45 2.14 3.44
C PHE A 107 6.34 3.02 4.00
N PHE A 108 6.11 2.91 5.29
CA PHE A 108 5.15 3.71 6.04
C PHE A 108 5.93 4.55 7.03
N ILE A 109 5.83 5.86 6.92
CA ILE A 109 6.65 6.83 7.66
C ILE A 109 5.76 7.68 8.54
N LYS A 110 6.02 7.66 9.85
CA LYS A 110 5.45 8.57 10.83
C LYS A 110 6.52 9.55 11.28
N LYS A 111 6.30 10.83 11.04
CA LYS A 111 7.24 11.91 11.39
C LYS A 111 7.03 12.39 12.81
N HIS A 112 8.10 12.87 13.43
CA HIS A 112 8.00 13.47 14.75
C HIS A 112 7.10 14.71 14.73
N PRO A 113 6.18 14.89 15.71
CA PRO A 113 5.24 16.03 15.73
C PRO A 113 5.89 17.42 15.68
N LEU A 114 7.13 17.56 16.18
CA LEU A 114 7.86 18.83 16.15
C LEU A 114 8.48 19.16 14.78
N THR A 115 8.66 18.18 13.90
CA THR A 115 9.15 18.41 12.53
C THR A 115 8.04 18.76 11.57
N SER A 116 6.80 18.40 11.89
CA SER A 116 5.60 18.90 11.25
C SER A 116 5.11 20.08 12.09
N LEU A 117 5.45 21.32 11.73
CA LEU A 117 4.89 22.52 12.36
C LEU A 117 3.35 22.49 12.21
N ARG A 118 2.69 21.83 13.15
CA ARG A 118 1.22 21.84 13.27
C ARG A 118 0.81 23.15 13.92
N VAL A 119 0.83 24.22 13.14
CA VAL A 119 0.42 25.56 13.61
C VAL A 119 -1.10 25.65 13.80
N THR A 120 -1.89 24.70 13.28
CA THR A 120 -3.36 24.86 13.18
C THR A 120 -4.20 23.75 13.76
N GLY A 121 -3.66 22.73 14.43
CA GLY A 121 -4.49 21.64 14.99
C GLY A 121 -5.20 20.77 13.93
N GLU A 122 -5.00 21.03 12.65
CA GLU A 122 -5.53 20.23 11.55
C GLU A 122 -4.76 18.92 11.43
N LYS A 123 -5.46 17.83 11.16
CA LYS A 123 -4.87 16.52 10.91
C LYS A 123 -4.06 16.61 9.62
N GLN A 124 -2.75 16.37 9.69
CA GLN A 124 -1.90 16.31 8.50
C GLN A 124 -2.44 15.24 7.55
N GLU A 125 -2.62 15.60 6.28
CA GLU A 125 -3.02 14.66 5.25
C GLU A 125 -1.84 13.71 4.95
N CYS A 126 -2.14 12.42 4.81
CA CYS A 126 -1.16 11.42 4.46
C CYS A 126 -0.82 11.53 2.97
N HIS A 127 0.45 11.62 2.63
CA HIS A 127 0.92 11.60 1.25
C HIS A 127 1.21 10.16 0.83
N VAL A 128 0.57 9.71 -0.24
CA VAL A 128 0.78 8.35 -0.80
C VAL A 128 1.50 8.47 -2.13
N PHE A 129 2.56 7.68 -2.28
CA PHE A 129 3.41 7.65 -3.46
C PHE A 129 3.46 6.22 -4.01
N TYR A 130 3.38 6.10 -5.32
CA TYR A 130 3.38 4.82 -6.02
C TYR A 130 4.47 4.78 -7.08
N SER A 131 5.07 3.63 -7.22
CA SER A 131 5.91 3.26 -8.35
C SER A 131 5.72 1.77 -8.65
N GLU A 132 6.08 1.34 -9.83
CA GLU A 132 5.96 -0.05 -10.25
C GLU A 132 7.19 -0.53 -10.98
N LEU A 133 7.43 -1.83 -10.93
CA LEU A 133 8.56 -2.47 -11.58
C LEU A 133 8.13 -3.77 -12.24
N TRP A 134 8.16 -3.76 -13.56
CA TRP A 134 7.81 -4.87 -14.42
C TRP A 134 9.03 -5.59 -14.97
N GLY A 135 8.82 -6.81 -15.49
CA GLY A 135 9.77 -7.54 -16.28
C GLY A 135 10.33 -8.81 -15.63
N LEU A 136 11.44 -9.28 -16.17
CA LEU A 136 12.09 -10.51 -15.72
C LEU A 136 12.88 -10.27 -14.42
N ARG A 137 12.80 -11.22 -13.51
CA ARG A 137 13.42 -11.18 -12.18
C ARG A 137 14.89 -10.79 -12.24
N GLU A 138 15.69 -11.58 -12.95
CA GLU A 138 17.14 -11.43 -13.00
C GLU A 138 17.60 -10.30 -13.94
N ALA A 139 16.91 -10.12 -15.06
CA ALA A 139 17.35 -9.20 -16.09
C ALA A 139 16.93 -7.75 -15.85
N GLN A 140 15.82 -7.53 -15.14
CA GLN A 140 15.25 -6.19 -14.93
C GLN A 140 15.03 -5.87 -13.45
N LYS A 141 14.25 -6.70 -12.72
CA LYS A 141 13.83 -6.32 -11.36
C LYS A 141 15.00 -6.24 -10.38
N TYR A 142 15.85 -7.26 -10.31
CA TYR A 142 16.99 -7.25 -9.40
C TYR A 142 18.01 -6.15 -9.70
N PRO A 143 18.41 -5.89 -10.95
CA PRO A 143 19.29 -4.77 -11.27
C PRO A 143 18.71 -3.41 -10.85
N GLU A 144 17.42 -3.15 -11.13
CA GLU A 144 16.77 -1.90 -10.74
C GLU A 144 16.64 -1.75 -9.22
N LEU A 145 16.29 -2.82 -8.49
CA LEU A 145 16.23 -2.81 -7.02
C LEU A 145 17.59 -2.60 -6.35
N ARG A 146 18.69 -3.03 -6.99
CA ARG A 146 20.05 -2.79 -6.48
C ARG A 146 20.56 -1.37 -6.76
N LYS A 147 20.06 -0.76 -7.83
CA LYS A 147 20.51 0.55 -8.31
C LYS A 147 19.76 1.69 -7.62
N ASN A 148 18.49 1.49 -7.29
CA ASN A 148 17.61 2.53 -6.79
C ASN A 148 17.28 2.34 -5.31
N ASP A 149 17.00 3.46 -4.67
CA ASP A 149 16.48 3.57 -3.32
C ASP A 149 15.24 4.50 -3.29
N ILE A 150 14.75 4.82 -2.09
CA ILE A 150 13.55 5.67 -1.93
C ILE A 150 13.75 7.09 -2.50
N THR A 151 14.98 7.57 -2.61
CA THR A 151 15.30 8.93 -3.09
C THR A 151 15.51 8.97 -4.60
N THR A 152 15.90 7.86 -5.22
CA THR A 152 16.19 7.75 -6.66
C THR A 152 15.04 7.16 -7.47
N THR A 153 14.13 6.44 -6.80
CA THR A 153 12.92 5.90 -7.45
C THR A 153 12.00 7.04 -7.90
N GLN A 154 11.45 6.90 -9.10
CA GLN A 154 10.47 7.86 -9.63
C GLN A 154 9.10 7.56 -9.04
N TRP A 155 8.63 8.45 -8.16
CA TRP A 155 7.36 8.29 -7.45
C TRP A 155 6.25 9.11 -8.11
N GLN A 156 5.12 8.46 -8.35
CA GLN A 156 3.87 9.11 -8.74
C GLN A 156 3.06 9.39 -7.46
N PRO A 157 2.71 10.66 -7.17
CA PRO A 157 1.80 10.95 -6.07
C PRO A 157 0.41 10.42 -6.38
N LEU A 158 -0.23 9.82 -5.38
CA LEU A 158 -1.62 9.38 -5.43
C LEU A 158 -2.47 10.25 -4.51
N SER A 159 -3.75 10.37 -4.85
CA SER A 159 -4.78 10.99 -4.02
C SER A 159 -5.88 9.97 -3.73
N PRO A 160 -5.64 8.99 -2.83
CA PRO A 160 -6.64 7.98 -2.52
C PRO A 160 -7.89 8.60 -1.93
N THR A 161 -9.04 8.44 -2.61
CA THR A 161 -10.32 9.02 -2.21
C THR A 161 -11.22 7.99 -1.52
N SER A 162 -12.31 8.47 -0.89
CA SER A 162 -13.36 7.63 -0.32
C SER A 162 -13.99 6.75 -1.41
N GLU A 163 -14.39 5.77 -1.09
CA GLU A 163 -14.88 4.45 -1.00
C GLU A 163 -13.77 3.40 -0.84
N PHE A 164 -12.72 3.45 -1.68
CA PHE A 164 -11.75 2.35 -1.72
C PHE A 164 -10.37 2.72 -1.20
N TYR A 165 -9.98 4.01 -1.21
CA TYR A 165 -8.65 4.48 -0.78
C TYR A 165 -7.51 3.72 -1.48
N LEU A 166 -7.58 3.55 -2.80
CA LEU A 166 -6.67 2.72 -3.58
C LEU A 166 -5.21 3.21 -3.47
N PHE A 167 -4.29 2.27 -3.32
CA PHE A 167 -2.84 2.50 -3.32
C PHE A 167 -2.19 2.17 -4.68
N VAL A 168 -2.99 2.22 -5.74
CA VAL A 168 -2.57 2.08 -7.14
C VAL A 168 -3.15 3.20 -7.98
N PRO A 169 -2.49 3.61 -9.07
CA PRO A 169 -3.07 4.56 -10.01
C PRO A 169 -4.30 3.94 -10.67
N ARG A 170 -5.46 4.54 -10.44
CA ARG A 170 -6.71 4.10 -11.06
C ARG A 170 -7.59 5.32 -11.30
N ASP A 171 -8.24 5.36 -12.46
CA ASP A 171 -9.27 6.34 -12.73
C ASP A 171 -10.56 5.91 -12.02
N GLU A 172 -10.79 6.48 -10.83
CA GLU A 172 -11.97 6.16 -10.01
C GLU A 172 -13.26 6.65 -10.67
N LYS A 173 -13.21 7.58 -11.62
CA LYS A 173 -14.39 8.07 -12.36
C LYS A 173 -15.03 7.01 -13.25
N LEU A 174 -14.27 5.99 -13.63
CA LEU A 174 -14.82 4.87 -14.41
C LEU A 174 -15.81 4.00 -13.60
N PHE A 175 -15.77 4.05 -12.26
CA PHE A 175 -16.73 3.31 -11.43
C PHE A 175 -18.14 3.90 -11.47
N GLU A 176 -18.29 5.22 -11.66
CA GLU A 176 -19.62 5.87 -11.79
C GLU A 176 -20.39 5.43 -13.03
N VAL A 177 -19.73 4.79 -14.00
CA VAL A 177 -20.35 4.33 -15.27
C VAL A 177 -20.93 2.91 -15.14
N TYR A 178 -20.63 2.18 -14.07
CA TYR A 178 -21.04 0.77 -13.89
C TYR A 178 -21.97 0.53 -12.68
N VAL A 179 -22.56 1.58 -12.13
CA VAL A 179 -23.59 1.49 -11.07
C VAL A 179 -24.96 1.78 -11.66
#